data_ed8cb0291c1b47201b229079d65e644c
#
_entry.id   ed8cb0291c1b47201b229079d65e644c
#
_cell.length_a   1.000
_cell.length_b   1.000
_cell.length_c   1.000
_cell.angle_alpha   90.00
_cell.angle_beta   90.00
_cell.angle_gamma   90.00
#
_symmetry.space_group_name_H-M   'P 1'
#
loop_
_entity.id
_entity.type
_entity.pdbx_description
1 polymer ?
#
loop_
_entity_poly.entity_id
_entity_poly.type
_entity_poly.pdbx_seq_one_letter_code
_entity_poly.pdbx_strand_id
1 'polypeptide(L)'
;MKMTRKILAIISIIALTFSLTACGGGTKDSKAEGNNESVEDTSTSGSLLKVQIDAEVASMDPQIATDGISFEVLAAVTEGLYSLSDDGSAVEAIADKVEKSEDGLTYTVTLKDTKWSNGTPVTAKDFVFAWRRLVDPATASEYSFIAGIAGIKNADAIVNGEMTPDQLGITAKDDKTLVIELDTPVPFFESLMAFPSFFPVNEEFYNKCGDKFATTVDTILCNGAFKVTSYEPAATTINLEKNADYWDADKVKLSGIQYQVIKDSQQTMLSYQNGDLDVATLSGEQVEQFQADPEFKNIMSGYLWYIASNKKVAGLDNENLRKAISLSYDKEAIVNNILKDGSIKADFLVPTLLATGPDGKDFRDGTDTYLSTDKAKALEYYDKAKTELGKDSFEYTMLIDDAESAQNVAQFIQAEIQTNLPGMKINIETLPKKNRLERLRADDFELGLTRWGPDYADPMTYLDMWITGSPNNYGAWSNTEYDSLIQSAKKGELALDSEKRWEALKKAEKMVMDDAVICPVYQQGNAVMIKKNVSGIEFHSVGINRVYKNTTKN
;
A
#
# COMPACT_ATOMS: atom_id res chain seq x y z
N MET A 1 -14.34 -35.87 -46.34
CA MET A 1 -14.17 -35.43 -47.75
C MET A 1 -12.94 -34.51 -47.76
N LYS A 2 -11.96 -34.91 -48.50
CA LYS A 2 -10.61 -34.37 -48.68
C LYS A 2 -10.60 -32.97 -49.32
N MET A 3 -9.64 -32.11 -48.96
CA MET A 3 -8.68 -31.43 -49.87
C MET A 3 -7.96 -30.31 -49.08
N THR A 4 -6.75 -30.46 -48.69
CA THR A 4 -5.36 -30.29 -49.24
C THR A 4 -5.14 -29.16 -50.24
N ARG A 5 -4.10 -28.36 -49.95
CA ARG A 5 -3.10 -27.67 -50.80
C ARG A 5 -3.01 -26.17 -50.52
N LYS A 6 -1.87 -25.49 -50.55
CA LYS A 6 -0.41 -25.71 -50.59
C LYS A 6 0.25 -24.32 -50.43
N ILE A 7 1.28 -24.23 -49.67
CA ILE A 7 2.57 -23.55 -49.73
C ILE A 7 2.80 -22.61 -50.93
N LEU A 8 3.29 -21.36 -50.70
CA LEU A 8 4.41 -20.79 -51.45
C LEU A 8 5.13 -19.71 -50.58
N ALA A 9 6.43 -19.98 -50.35
CA ALA A 9 7.39 -19.07 -49.80
C ALA A 9 7.98 -18.21 -50.94
N ILE A 10 8.22 -16.90 -50.71
CA ILE A 10 9.09 -16.12 -51.57
C ILE A 10 10.09 -15.38 -50.69
N ILE A 11 11.34 -15.81 -50.80
CA ILE A 11 12.56 -15.18 -50.33
C ILE A 11 12.93 -14.11 -51.33
N SER A 12 13.22 -12.88 -50.88
CA SER A 12 13.98 -11.91 -51.70
C SER A 12 15.05 -11.25 -50.85
N ILE A 13 16.26 -11.69 -51.09
CA ILE A 13 17.54 -11.12 -50.67
C ILE A 13 17.84 -9.98 -51.62
N ILE A 14 18.17 -8.77 -51.11
CA ILE A 14 18.96 -7.79 -51.87
C ILE A 14 20.08 -7.29 -50.97
N ALA A 15 21.30 -7.50 -51.48
CA ALA A 15 22.56 -7.20 -50.85
C ALA A 15 23.04 -5.76 -51.19
N LEU A 16 23.77 -5.23 -50.24
CA LEU A 16 24.86 -4.24 -50.27
C LEU A 16 25.27 -3.59 -51.58
N THR A 17 25.51 -2.26 -51.52
CA THR A 17 26.76 -1.73 -52.07
C THR A 17 27.26 -0.51 -51.24
N PHE A 18 28.47 -0.64 -50.75
CA PHE A 18 29.35 0.42 -50.24
C PHE A 18 29.81 1.32 -51.41
N SER A 19 29.93 2.62 -51.17
CA SER A 19 30.83 3.48 -51.91
C SER A 19 31.44 4.54 -51.00
N LEU A 20 32.68 4.33 -50.67
CA LEU A 20 33.63 5.35 -50.22
C LEU A 20 34.07 6.18 -51.42
N THR A 21 34.06 7.50 -51.27
CA THR A 21 35.00 8.36 -52.04
C THR A 21 35.46 9.51 -51.14
N ALA A 22 36.77 9.57 -50.98
CA ALA A 22 37.50 10.59 -50.27
C ALA A 22 38.08 11.59 -51.25
N CYS A 23 38.61 12.70 -50.74
CA CYS A 23 39.42 13.78 -51.28
C CYS A 23 38.65 14.93 -51.94
N GLY A 24 38.93 16.18 -51.66
CA GLY A 24 40.00 16.92 -51.04
C GLY A 24 39.97 18.36 -51.48
N GLY A 25 40.26 19.28 -50.57
CA GLY A 25 40.99 20.49 -50.88
C GLY A 25 40.26 21.78 -51.32
N GLY A 26 40.46 22.87 -50.55
CA GLY A 26 40.43 24.20 -51.09
C GLY A 26 39.73 25.30 -50.31
N THR A 27 40.48 26.02 -49.50
CA THR A 27 40.25 27.31 -48.84
C THR A 27 39.44 28.35 -49.62
N LYS A 28 38.54 29.09 -48.92
CA LYS A 28 38.58 30.56 -48.85
C LYS A 28 37.52 31.11 -47.86
N ASP A 29 37.98 32.05 -47.07
CA ASP A 29 37.28 32.87 -46.07
C ASP A 29 36.00 33.56 -46.56
N SER A 30 34.97 33.60 -45.71
CA SER A 30 34.13 34.77 -45.58
C SER A 30 33.49 34.74 -44.16
N LYS A 31 33.83 35.78 -43.37
CA LYS A 31 33.20 36.11 -42.08
C LYS A 31 31.72 36.39 -42.30
N ALA A 32 30.89 35.74 -41.49
CA ALA A 32 29.58 36.22 -41.14
C ALA A 32 29.45 36.12 -39.59
N GLU A 33 29.36 37.23 -38.95
CA GLU A 33 29.01 37.38 -37.53
C GLU A 33 27.56 36.92 -37.37
N GLY A 34 27.37 35.77 -36.74
CA GLY A 34 26.09 35.30 -36.28
C GLY A 34 26.10 35.34 -34.73
N ASN A 35 25.28 36.19 -34.16
CA ASN A 35 24.96 36.22 -32.73
C ASN A 35 24.56 34.80 -32.30
N ASN A 36 25.41 34.16 -31.51
CA ASN A 36 25.03 33.07 -30.62
C ASN A 36 24.41 33.72 -29.39
N GLU A 37 23.10 33.90 -29.40
CA GLU A 37 22.35 33.92 -28.17
C GLU A 37 22.48 32.50 -27.59
N SER A 38 23.34 32.37 -26.59
CA SER A 38 23.31 31.23 -25.67
C SER A 38 21.95 31.25 -24.98
N VAL A 39 21.07 30.34 -25.39
CA VAL A 39 19.95 29.94 -24.56
C VAL A 39 20.59 29.41 -23.29
N GLU A 40 20.53 30.19 -22.20
CA GLU A 40 20.80 29.69 -20.88
C GLU A 40 19.78 28.57 -20.63
N ASP A 41 20.27 27.35 -20.75
CA ASP A 41 19.60 26.17 -20.25
C ASP A 41 19.51 26.34 -18.72
N THR A 42 18.35 26.81 -18.23
CA THR A 42 18.04 26.84 -16.83
C THR A 42 17.81 25.39 -16.36
N SER A 43 18.88 24.57 -16.42
CA SER A 43 18.88 23.28 -15.79
C SER A 43 18.70 23.49 -14.29
N THR A 44 17.55 23.09 -13.76
CA THR A 44 17.30 22.94 -12.34
C THR A 44 18.43 22.07 -11.78
N SER A 45 19.25 22.63 -10.89
CA SER A 45 20.43 21.96 -10.34
C SER A 45 19.99 20.84 -9.39
N GLY A 46 19.75 19.66 -9.91
CA GLY A 46 19.40 18.47 -9.14
C GLY A 46 19.48 17.23 -10.01
N SER A 47 19.63 16.07 -9.41
CA SER A 47 19.70 14.79 -10.11
C SER A 47 18.33 14.13 -10.22
N LEU A 48 18.03 13.51 -11.37
CA LEU A 48 16.84 12.69 -11.59
C LEU A 48 16.99 11.35 -10.82
N LEU A 49 16.00 11.00 -10.00
CA LEU A 49 15.92 9.71 -9.34
C LEU A 49 15.16 8.72 -10.24
N LYS A 50 15.71 7.52 -10.46
CA LYS A 50 15.10 6.47 -11.26
C LYS A 50 14.69 5.30 -10.37
N VAL A 51 13.39 5.02 -10.30
CA VAL A 51 12.78 4.07 -9.36
C VAL A 51 12.04 2.96 -10.11
N GLN A 52 12.31 1.71 -9.76
CA GLN A 52 11.51 0.59 -10.24
C GLN A 52 10.21 0.47 -9.43
N ILE A 53 9.11 0.21 -10.13
CA ILE A 53 7.83 -0.26 -9.59
C ILE A 53 7.44 -1.56 -10.30
N ASP A 54 6.71 -2.45 -9.62
CA ASP A 54 6.40 -3.80 -10.11
C ASP A 54 5.06 -3.93 -10.83
N ALA A 55 4.28 -2.84 -10.85
CA ALA A 55 3.02 -2.76 -11.60
C ALA A 55 2.75 -1.33 -12.08
N GLU A 56 1.84 -1.20 -13.03
CA GLU A 56 1.35 0.08 -13.52
C GLU A 56 0.56 0.82 -12.43
N VAL A 57 0.57 2.16 -12.45
CA VAL A 57 -0.28 3.00 -11.61
C VAL A 57 -1.74 2.80 -12.03
N ALA A 58 -2.55 2.30 -11.12
CA ALA A 58 -3.96 2.01 -11.39
C ALA A 58 -4.83 3.28 -11.45
N SER A 59 -4.51 4.29 -10.64
CA SER A 59 -5.24 5.56 -10.61
C SER A 59 -4.38 6.71 -10.06
N MET A 60 -4.50 7.88 -10.69
CA MET A 60 -3.98 9.15 -10.18
C MET A 60 -5.07 10.03 -9.54
N ASP A 61 -6.27 9.48 -9.34
CA ASP A 61 -7.35 10.11 -8.61
C ASP A 61 -7.27 9.70 -7.13
N PRO A 62 -7.04 10.63 -6.18
CA PRO A 62 -6.86 10.29 -4.77
C PRO A 62 -8.04 9.57 -4.13
N GLN A 63 -9.27 9.87 -4.56
CA GLN A 63 -10.48 9.25 -3.99
C GLN A 63 -10.83 7.90 -4.66
N ILE A 64 -10.14 7.53 -5.76
CA ILE A 64 -10.38 6.28 -6.51
C ILE A 64 -9.22 5.29 -6.35
N ALA A 65 -8.01 5.78 -6.08
CA ALA A 65 -6.83 4.93 -5.91
C ALA A 65 -7.01 3.94 -4.74
N THR A 66 -6.57 2.69 -4.94
CA THR A 66 -6.73 1.60 -3.96
C THR A 66 -5.46 0.76 -3.76
N ASP A 67 -4.36 1.14 -4.36
CA ASP A 67 -3.12 0.36 -4.32
C ASP A 67 -1.90 1.19 -3.91
N GLY A 68 -0.91 0.52 -3.31
CA GLY A 68 0.27 1.19 -2.75
C GLY A 68 1.14 1.91 -3.78
N ILE A 69 1.16 1.48 -5.05
CA ILE A 69 1.93 2.13 -6.11
C ILE A 69 1.26 3.45 -6.50
N SER A 70 -0.06 3.44 -6.68
CA SER A 70 -0.84 4.66 -6.91
C SER A 70 -0.66 5.65 -5.76
N PHE A 71 -0.71 5.18 -4.50
CA PHE A 71 -0.50 6.02 -3.33
C PHE A 71 0.91 6.63 -3.25
N GLU A 72 1.94 5.87 -3.63
CA GLU A 72 3.33 6.36 -3.68
C GLU A 72 3.50 7.50 -4.69
N VAL A 73 2.96 7.34 -5.90
CA VAL A 73 3.04 8.37 -6.94
C VAL A 73 2.17 9.58 -6.58
N LEU A 74 0.97 9.35 -6.02
CA LEU A 74 0.10 10.43 -5.53
C LEU A 74 0.79 11.27 -4.45
N ALA A 75 1.45 10.63 -3.49
CA ALA A 75 2.17 11.35 -2.42
C ALA A 75 3.38 12.15 -2.91
N ALA A 76 3.96 11.80 -4.06
CA ALA A 76 5.00 12.60 -4.66
C ALA A 76 4.46 13.90 -5.29
N VAL A 77 3.21 13.88 -5.80
CA VAL A 77 2.63 14.99 -6.58
C VAL A 77 1.51 15.74 -5.87
N THR A 78 0.96 15.18 -4.79
CA THR A 78 -0.12 15.79 -4.00
C THR A 78 0.20 15.67 -2.51
N GLU A 79 -0.07 16.71 -1.74
CA GLU A 79 0.13 16.74 -0.29
C GLU A 79 -1.20 17.06 0.41
N GLY A 80 -1.45 16.37 1.54
CA GLY A 80 -2.63 16.53 2.38
C GLY A 80 -2.44 17.48 3.55
N LEU A 81 -3.35 17.43 4.54
CA LEU A 81 -3.21 18.22 5.77
C LEU A 81 -1.98 17.77 6.58
N TYR A 82 -1.75 16.48 6.63
CA TYR A 82 -0.63 15.84 7.32
C TYR A 82 0.19 14.99 6.36
N SER A 83 1.43 14.69 6.74
CA SER A 83 2.30 13.68 6.17
C SER A 83 2.86 12.80 7.30
N LEU A 84 3.55 11.72 6.93
CA LEU A 84 4.26 10.89 7.91
C LEU A 84 5.72 11.35 8.00
N SER A 85 6.29 11.35 9.20
CA SER A 85 7.73 11.53 9.46
C SER A 85 8.46 10.18 9.36
N ASP A 86 9.78 10.19 9.44
CA ASP A 86 10.66 9.00 9.34
C ASP A 86 10.27 7.87 10.31
N ASP A 87 9.70 8.20 11.48
CA ASP A 87 9.24 7.23 12.47
C ASP A 87 7.77 6.81 12.31
N GLY A 88 7.11 7.28 11.24
CA GLY A 88 5.71 6.98 10.94
C GLY A 88 4.69 7.82 11.72
N SER A 89 5.12 8.78 12.54
CA SER A 89 4.21 9.69 13.23
C SER A 89 3.64 10.75 12.26
N ALA A 90 2.41 11.21 12.52
CA ALA A 90 1.80 12.27 11.73
C ALA A 90 2.43 13.63 12.04
N VAL A 91 2.77 14.38 11.00
CA VAL A 91 3.30 15.74 11.09
C VAL A 91 2.51 16.67 10.17
N GLU A 92 2.35 17.95 10.58
CA GLU A 92 1.64 18.94 9.77
C GLU A 92 2.34 19.17 8.43
N ALA A 93 1.61 18.94 7.33
CA ALA A 93 2.04 19.21 5.96
C ALA A 93 1.45 20.53 5.45
N ILE A 94 0.27 20.53 4.80
CA ILE A 94 -0.43 21.77 4.42
C ILE A 94 -1.07 22.46 5.63
N ALA A 95 -1.38 21.74 6.71
CA ALA A 95 -1.78 22.35 7.95
C ALA A 95 -0.64 23.22 8.51
N ASP A 96 -0.92 24.48 8.83
CA ASP A 96 0.00 25.43 9.50
C ASP A 96 -0.24 25.45 11.01
N LYS A 97 -1.51 25.38 11.39
CA LYS A 97 -1.95 25.33 12.78
C LYS A 97 -3.18 24.45 12.91
N VAL A 98 -3.20 23.62 13.94
CA VAL A 98 -4.36 22.80 14.29
C VAL A 98 -4.80 23.09 15.71
N GLU A 99 -6.08 23.44 15.89
CA GLU A 99 -6.72 23.62 17.18
C GLU A 99 -7.76 22.52 17.37
N LYS A 100 -7.60 21.73 18.44
CA LYS A 100 -8.49 20.66 18.82
C LYS A 100 -9.33 21.09 20.02
N SER A 101 -10.66 20.85 19.97
CA SER A 101 -11.55 21.08 21.11
C SER A 101 -11.22 20.13 22.27
N GLU A 102 -11.58 20.53 23.50
CA GLU A 102 -11.32 19.73 24.71
C GLU A 102 -11.97 18.34 24.67
N ASP A 103 -13.13 18.23 24.02
CA ASP A 103 -13.86 16.95 23.83
C ASP A 103 -13.31 16.12 22.67
N GLY A 104 -12.33 16.64 21.92
CA GLY A 104 -11.72 15.97 20.77
C GLY A 104 -12.63 15.81 19.55
N LEU A 105 -13.76 16.54 19.49
CA LEU A 105 -14.78 16.40 18.43
C LEU A 105 -14.66 17.44 17.33
N THR A 106 -13.88 18.51 17.53
CA THR A 106 -13.72 19.57 16.53
C THR A 106 -12.26 19.89 16.33
N TYR A 107 -11.85 19.88 15.07
CA TYR A 107 -10.54 20.33 14.63
C TYR A 107 -10.70 21.59 13.78
N THR A 108 -10.02 22.68 14.15
CA THR A 108 -9.92 23.88 13.32
C THR A 108 -8.52 23.97 12.78
N VAL A 109 -8.40 23.84 11.46
CA VAL A 109 -7.12 23.78 10.75
C VAL A 109 -6.92 25.06 9.95
N THR A 110 -5.81 25.77 10.20
CA THR A 110 -5.34 26.86 9.35
C THR A 110 -4.38 26.32 8.32
N LEU A 111 -4.56 26.66 7.04
CA LEU A 111 -3.74 26.18 5.94
C LEU A 111 -2.56 27.12 5.64
N LYS A 112 -1.40 26.55 5.33
CA LYS A 112 -0.24 27.25 4.76
C LYS A 112 -0.59 27.93 3.44
N ASP A 113 0.20 28.93 3.07
CA ASP A 113 0.16 29.50 1.71
C ASP A 113 0.83 28.53 0.73
N THR A 114 0.02 27.82 -0.03
CA THR A 114 0.46 26.87 -1.04
C THR A 114 -0.39 26.98 -2.29
N LYS A 115 0.14 26.50 -3.42
CA LYS A 115 -0.49 26.62 -4.73
C LYS A 115 -0.57 25.26 -5.43
N TRP A 116 -1.54 25.16 -6.28
CA TRP A 116 -1.60 24.15 -7.32
C TRP A 116 -0.58 24.45 -8.43
N SER A 117 -0.16 23.44 -9.18
CA SER A 117 0.82 23.55 -10.28
C SER A 117 0.36 24.42 -11.46
N ASN A 118 -0.89 24.87 -11.49
CA ASN A 118 -1.41 25.87 -12.40
C ASN A 118 -1.35 27.32 -11.84
N GLY A 119 -0.77 27.50 -10.64
CA GLY A 119 -0.61 28.79 -9.96
C GLY A 119 -1.81 29.24 -9.11
N THR A 120 -2.95 28.52 -9.14
CA THR A 120 -4.10 28.83 -8.28
C THR A 120 -3.83 28.42 -6.83
N PRO A 121 -4.36 29.15 -5.81
CA PRO A 121 -4.15 28.80 -4.42
C PRO A 121 -4.83 27.47 -4.07
N VAL A 122 -4.22 26.69 -3.17
CA VAL A 122 -4.90 25.61 -2.46
C VAL A 122 -5.70 26.22 -1.32
N THR A 123 -6.96 25.83 -1.22
CA THR A 123 -7.90 26.41 -0.26
C THR A 123 -8.62 25.33 0.56
N ALA A 124 -9.26 25.74 1.66
CA ALA A 124 -10.09 24.87 2.47
C ALA A 124 -11.25 24.24 1.66
N LYS A 125 -11.71 24.91 0.58
CA LYS A 125 -12.76 24.39 -0.31
C LYS A 125 -12.30 23.16 -1.08
N ASP A 126 -11.00 23.07 -1.44
CA ASP A 126 -10.46 21.92 -2.15
C ASP A 126 -10.50 20.65 -1.27
N PHE A 127 -10.31 20.79 0.04
CA PHE A 127 -10.49 19.70 1.02
C PHE A 127 -11.97 19.34 1.20
N VAL A 128 -12.86 20.34 1.34
CA VAL A 128 -14.30 20.10 1.47
C VAL A 128 -14.84 19.35 0.26
N PHE A 129 -14.45 19.77 -0.94
CA PHE A 129 -14.86 19.10 -2.17
C PHE A 129 -14.34 17.65 -2.23
N ALA A 130 -13.05 17.45 -1.98
CA ALA A 130 -12.42 16.13 -2.04
C ALA A 130 -13.06 15.14 -1.05
N TRP A 131 -13.30 15.56 0.20
CA TRP A 131 -13.82 14.66 1.23
C TRP A 131 -15.32 14.36 1.04
N ARG A 132 -16.10 15.35 0.54
CA ARG A 132 -17.49 15.09 0.12
C ARG A 132 -17.56 14.12 -1.04
N ARG A 133 -16.63 14.25 -1.99
CA ARG A 133 -16.49 13.32 -3.10
C ARG A 133 -16.09 11.92 -2.64
N LEU A 134 -15.21 11.79 -1.63
CA LEU A 134 -14.80 10.50 -1.06
C LEU A 134 -15.99 9.69 -0.54
N VAL A 135 -16.93 10.33 0.15
CA VAL A 135 -18.10 9.68 0.77
C VAL A 135 -19.31 9.61 -0.13
N ASP A 136 -19.32 10.31 -1.27
CA ASP A 136 -20.44 10.32 -2.21
C ASP A 136 -20.58 8.94 -2.89
N PRO A 137 -21.73 8.24 -2.72
CA PRO A 137 -21.97 6.98 -3.42
C PRO A 137 -21.82 7.08 -4.95
N ALA A 138 -22.04 8.26 -5.55
CA ALA A 138 -21.87 8.48 -6.99
C ALA A 138 -20.39 8.42 -7.42
N THR A 139 -19.43 8.68 -6.53
CA THR A 139 -18.00 8.52 -6.79
C THR A 139 -17.60 7.06 -6.85
N ALA A 140 -18.33 6.17 -6.18
CA ALA A 140 -18.03 4.74 -6.05
C ALA A 140 -16.61 4.47 -5.51
N SER A 141 -16.13 5.30 -4.57
CA SER A 141 -14.85 5.11 -3.92
C SER A 141 -14.85 3.84 -3.08
N GLU A 142 -13.92 2.92 -3.36
CA GLU A 142 -13.72 1.73 -2.53
C GLU A 142 -13.20 2.09 -1.12
N TYR A 143 -12.60 3.28 -0.94
CA TYR A 143 -12.11 3.81 0.33
C TYR A 143 -13.09 4.74 1.05
N SER A 144 -14.35 4.84 0.60
CA SER A 144 -15.37 5.70 1.24
C SER A 144 -15.54 5.40 2.75
N PHE A 145 -15.35 4.15 3.17
CA PHE A 145 -15.44 3.70 4.56
C PHE A 145 -14.41 4.37 5.50
N ILE A 146 -13.27 4.85 4.96
CA ILE A 146 -12.18 5.42 5.78
C ILE A 146 -12.60 6.71 6.48
N ALA A 147 -13.56 7.46 5.90
CA ALA A 147 -14.13 8.66 6.52
C ALA A 147 -14.93 8.32 7.79
N GLY A 148 -15.64 7.19 7.80
CA GLY A 148 -16.31 6.64 9.00
C GLY A 148 -15.32 6.14 10.04
N ILE A 149 -14.20 5.53 9.62
CA ILE A 149 -13.09 5.15 10.52
C ILE A 149 -12.47 6.40 11.15
N ALA A 150 -12.30 7.49 10.39
CA ALA A 150 -11.84 8.78 10.89
C ALA A 150 -12.85 9.46 11.81
N GLY A 151 -14.04 8.88 11.98
CA GLY A 151 -15.09 9.42 12.83
C GLY A 151 -15.71 10.71 12.31
N ILE A 152 -15.52 11.07 11.04
CA ILE A 152 -16.04 12.31 10.47
C ILE A 152 -17.57 12.27 10.52
N LYS A 153 -18.15 13.30 11.09
CA LYS A 153 -19.59 13.41 11.34
C LYS A 153 -20.41 13.15 10.08
N ASN A 154 -21.41 12.30 10.20
CA ASN A 154 -22.31 11.84 9.15
C ASN A 154 -21.68 10.98 8.04
N ALA A 155 -20.39 10.65 8.09
CA ALA A 155 -19.72 9.92 7.01
C ALA A 155 -20.40 8.58 6.69
N ASP A 156 -20.65 7.73 7.71
CA ASP A 156 -21.27 6.42 7.53
C ASP A 156 -22.69 6.53 6.94
N ALA A 157 -23.49 7.50 7.40
CA ALA A 157 -24.85 7.73 6.89
C ALA A 157 -24.86 8.17 5.42
N ILE A 158 -23.87 8.97 5.02
CA ILE A 158 -23.72 9.42 3.62
C ILE A 158 -23.30 8.25 2.73
N VAL A 159 -22.29 7.47 3.14
CA VAL A 159 -21.83 6.29 2.40
C VAL A 159 -22.96 5.27 2.20
N ASN A 160 -23.85 5.13 3.19
CA ASN A 160 -25.04 4.26 3.12
C ASN A 160 -26.20 4.87 2.30
N GLY A 161 -26.08 6.12 1.81
CA GLY A 161 -27.10 6.79 1.05
C GLY A 161 -28.27 7.34 1.90
N GLU A 162 -28.12 7.42 3.20
CA GLU A 162 -29.13 7.94 4.16
C GLU A 162 -29.08 9.47 4.26
N MET A 163 -27.93 10.08 3.93
CA MET A 163 -27.69 11.52 3.93
C MET A 163 -26.97 11.95 2.65
N THR A 164 -26.95 13.26 2.37
CA THR A 164 -26.28 13.82 1.20
C THR A 164 -24.85 14.28 1.53
N PRO A 165 -23.89 14.29 0.56
CA PRO A 165 -22.47 14.62 0.81
C PRO A 165 -22.24 16.02 1.40
N ASP A 166 -23.12 16.98 1.18
CA ASP A 166 -23.05 18.33 1.74
C ASP A 166 -23.26 18.38 3.26
N GLN A 167 -23.80 17.29 3.86
CA GLN A 167 -24.00 17.14 5.30
C GLN A 167 -22.79 16.55 6.04
N LEU A 168 -21.70 16.23 5.31
CA LEU A 168 -20.46 15.75 5.92
C LEU A 168 -19.89 16.79 6.89
N GLY A 169 -19.39 16.35 8.02
CA GLY A 169 -18.78 17.18 9.07
C GLY A 169 -17.48 17.88 8.66
N ILE A 170 -17.49 18.58 7.52
CA ILE A 170 -16.36 19.38 7.04
C ILE A 170 -16.86 20.69 6.42
N THR A 171 -16.25 21.81 6.81
CA THR A 171 -16.66 23.14 6.36
C THR A 171 -15.46 24.06 6.14
N ALA A 172 -15.42 24.76 5.01
CA ALA A 172 -14.51 25.87 4.79
C ALA A 172 -15.12 27.14 5.40
N LYS A 173 -14.55 27.62 6.52
CA LYS A 173 -14.98 28.87 7.15
C LYS A 173 -14.58 30.07 6.32
N ASP A 174 -13.41 30.00 5.71
CA ASP A 174 -12.86 30.88 4.70
C ASP A 174 -11.87 30.08 3.82
N ASP A 175 -11.12 30.74 2.95
CA ASP A 175 -10.20 30.07 2.03
C ASP A 175 -9.01 29.38 2.74
N LYS A 176 -8.71 29.77 3.99
CA LYS A 176 -7.56 29.23 4.77
C LYS A 176 -7.97 28.46 6.02
N THR A 177 -9.24 28.50 6.41
CA THR A 177 -9.70 27.89 7.65
C THR A 177 -10.67 26.74 7.35
N LEU A 178 -10.26 25.54 7.69
CA LEU A 178 -11.05 24.33 7.60
C LEU A 178 -11.53 23.94 9.00
N VAL A 179 -12.82 23.60 9.12
CA VAL A 179 -13.40 23.06 10.36
C VAL A 179 -13.86 21.64 10.07
N ILE A 180 -13.43 20.70 10.90
CA ILE A 180 -13.76 19.28 10.81
C ILE A 180 -14.46 18.90 12.12
N GLU A 181 -15.67 18.33 11.99
CA GLU A 181 -16.46 17.81 13.11
C GLU A 181 -16.46 16.28 13.09
N LEU A 182 -16.24 15.67 14.23
CA LEU A 182 -16.30 14.22 14.42
C LEU A 182 -17.55 13.84 15.22
N ASP A 183 -18.11 12.66 14.94
CA ASP A 183 -19.18 12.06 15.77
C ASP A 183 -18.63 11.50 17.09
N THR A 184 -17.36 11.08 17.06
CA THR A 184 -16.66 10.52 18.23
C THR A 184 -15.18 10.88 18.16
N PRO A 185 -14.49 11.03 19.32
CA PRO A 185 -13.06 11.27 19.30
C PRO A 185 -12.31 10.06 18.71
N VAL A 186 -11.37 10.32 17.79
CA VAL A 186 -10.56 9.28 17.15
C VAL A 186 -9.09 9.52 17.48
N PRO A 187 -8.43 8.64 18.26
CA PRO A 187 -7.06 8.84 18.73
C PRO A 187 -6.01 8.90 17.60
N PHE A 188 -6.29 8.27 16.47
CA PHE A 188 -5.41 8.19 15.29
C PHE A 188 -5.87 9.08 14.12
N PHE A 189 -6.74 10.06 14.37
CA PHE A 189 -7.31 10.95 13.36
C PHE A 189 -6.24 11.63 12.50
N GLU A 190 -5.20 12.19 13.13
CA GLU A 190 -4.13 12.91 12.44
C GLU A 190 -3.33 12.00 11.50
N SER A 191 -3.07 10.74 11.91
CA SER A 191 -2.41 9.74 11.06
C SER A 191 -3.24 9.42 9.81
N LEU A 192 -4.59 9.34 9.95
CA LEU A 192 -5.47 9.15 8.80
C LEU A 192 -5.43 10.32 7.81
N MET A 193 -5.23 11.55 8.29
CA MET A 193 -5.17 12.73 7.43
C MET A 193 -3.92 12.79 6.54
N ALA A 194 -2.94 11.90 6.76
CA ALA A 194 -1.81 11.67 5.87
C ALA A 194 -2.12 10.68 4.73
N PHE A 195 -3.27 10.00 4.78
CA PHE A 195 -3.65 9.00 3.79
C PHE A 195 -4.18 9.64 2.51
N PRO A 196 -3.81 9.13 1.31
CA PRO A 196 -4.11 9.79 0.03
C PRO A 196 -5.59 10.06 -0.24
N SER A 197 -6.52 9.23 0.26
CA SER A 197 -7.95 9.45 0.07
C SER A 197 -8.45 10.79 0.67
N PHE A 198 -7.71 11.37 1.62
CA PHE A 198 -7.99 12.68 2.22
C PHE A 198 -7.24 13.84 1.55
N PHE A 199 -6.50 13.60 0.48
CA PHE A 199 -5.80 14.66 -0.25
C PHE A 199 -6.80 15.59 -0.95
N PRO A 200 -6.46 16.89 -1.08
CA PRO A 200 -7.36 17.88 -1.68
C PRO A 200 -7.51 17.68 -3.19
N VAL A 201 -8.62 18.14 -3.73
CA VAL A 201 -8.90 18.19 -5.17
C VAL A 201 -9.49 19.56 -5.50
N ASN A 202 -8.97 20.22 -6.52
CA ASN A 202 -9.50 21.49 -6.99
C ASN A 202 -10.81 21.28 -7.76
N GLU A 203 -11.92 21.76 -7.21
CA GLU A 203 -13.27 21.56 -7.76
C GLU A 203 -13.44 22.11 -9.18
N GLU A 204 -12.93 23.31 -9.45
CA GLU A 204 -13.04 23.94 -10.77
C GLU A 204 -12.31 23.12 -11.83
N PHE A 205 -11.08 22.67 -11.49
CA PHE A 205 -10.28 21.83 -12.38
C PHE A 205 -10.92 20.46 -12.60
N TYR A 206 -11.43 19.82 -11.53
CA TYR A 206 -12.16 18.55 -11.62
C TYR A 206 -13.36 18.66 -12.57
N ASN A 207 -14.20 19.68 -12.37
CA ASN A 207 -15.37 19.90 -13.21
C ASN A 207 -15.02 20.19 -14.68
N LYS A 208 -13.89 20.87 -14.92
CA LYS A 208 -13.37 21.12 -16.28
C LYS A 208 -12.91 19.83 -16.95
N CYS A 209 -12.29 18.92 -16.23
CA CYS A 209 -11.80 17.64 -16.75
C CYS A 209 -12.93 16.62 -16.97
N GLY A 210 -13.96 16.65 -16.12
CA GLY A 210 -15.05 15.66 -16.11
C GLY A 210 -14.51 14.24 -16.01
N ASP A 211 -15.03 13.30 -16.80
CA ASP A 211 -14.65 11.88 -16.80
C ASP A 211 -13.17 11.63 -17.15
N LYS A 212 -12.43 12.66 -17.58
CA LYS A 212 -11.01 12.57 -17.87
C LYS A 212 -10.12 12.99 -16.71
N PHE A 213 -10.68 13.38 -15.57
CA PHE A 213 -9.89 13.77 -14.42
C PHE A 213 -8.89 12.68 -14.05
N ALA A 214 -7.64 13.06 -13.79
CA ALA A 214 -6.55 12.19 -13.37
C ALA A 214 -6.15 11.06 -14.36
N THR A 215 -6.51 11.15 -15.65
CA THR A 215 -6.17 10.12 -16.64
C THR A 215 -4.98 10.45 -17.53
N THR A 216 -4.60 11.70 -17.65
CA THR A 216 -3.44 12.16 -18.45
C THR A 216 -2.79 13.37 -17.78
N VAL A 217 -1.58 13.73 -18.20
CA VAL A 217 -0.84 14.90 -17.67
C VAL A 217 -1.69 16.17 -17.63
N ASP A 218 -2.44 16.46 -18.69
CA ASP A 218 -3.27 17.68 -18.79
C ASP A 218 -4.49 17.68 -17.87
N THR A 219 -4.81 16.52 -17.27
CA THR A 219 -5.96 16.32 -16.38
C THR A 219 -5.55 15.99 -14.94
N ILE A 220 -4.28 16.15 -14.60
CA ILE A 220 -3.72 16.03 -13.26
C ILE A 220 -3.27 17.40 -12.78
N LEU A 221 -3.67 17.78 -11.57
CA LEU A 221 -3.24 19.00 -10.91
C LEU A 221 -2.50 18.65 -9.62
N CYS A 222 -1.30 19.19 -9.45
CA CYS A 222 -0.38 18.83 -8.39
C CYS A 222 -0.21 19.99 -7.40
N ASN A 223 -0.03 19.68 -6.10
CA ASN A 223 0.34 20.65 -5.06
C ASN A 223 1.47 20.14 -4.17
N GLY A 224 2.03 18.95 -4.50
CA GLY A 224 3.14 18.31 -3.79
C GLY A 224 4.52 18.73 -4.30
N ALA A 225 5.54 18.03 -3.80
CA ALA A 225 6.96 18.31 -4.08
C ALA A 225 7.35 18.17 -5.56
N PHE A 226 6.62 17.34 -6.30
CA PHE A 226 6.81 17.11 -7.73
C PHE A 226 5.50 17.34 -8.49
N LYS A 227 5.61 17.48 -9.82
CA LYS A 227 4.47 17.53 -10.74
C LYS A 227 4.68 16.56 -11.90
N VAL A 228 3.59 16.02 -12.42
CA VAL A 228 3.60 15.04 -13.50
C VAL A 228 3.97 15.72 -14.83
N THR A 229 4.92 15.15 -15.55
CA THR A 229 5.32 15.60 -16.90
C THR A 229 5.07 14.55 -17.98
N SER A 230 4.93 13.26 -17.58
CA SER A 230 4.55 12.17 -18.49
C SER A 230 3.75 11.12 -17.73
N TYR A 231 2.52 10.92 -18.14
CA TYR A 231 1.61 9.88 -17.63
C TYR A 231 0.46 9.66 -18.61
N GLU A 232 0.12 8.40 -18.80
CA GLU A 232 -1.12 7.94 -19.43
C GLU A 232 -1.51 6.58 -18.82
N PRO A 233 -2.76 6.12 -18.94
CA PRO A 233 -3.18 4.82 -18.41
C PRO A 233 -2.31 3.68 -18.96
N ALA A 234 -1.88 2.78 -18.08
CA ALA A 234 -0.98 1.66 -18.38
C ALA A 234 0.42 2.08 -18.91
N ALA A 235 0.86 3.31 -18.63
CA ALA A 235 2.23 3.74 -18.95
C ALA A 235 3.24 2.86 -18.21
N THR A 236 4.29 2.46 -18.91
CA THR A 236 5.44 1.75 -18.33
C THR A 236 6.53 2.68 -17.80
N THR A 237 6.39 3.98 -18.05
CA THR A 237 7.27 5.02 -17.52
C THR A 237 6.44 6.24 -17.15
N ILE A 238 6.65 6.74 -15.94
CA ILE A 238 6.02 7.96 -15.41
C ILE A 238 7.12 8.92 -15.04
N ASN A 239 7.05 10.15 -15.55
CA ASN A 239 8.04 11.17 -15.26
C ASN A 239 7.44 12.30 -14.43
N LEU A 240 8.15 12.65 -13.36
CA LEU A 240 7.86 13.78 -12.51
C LEU A 240 9.02 14.76 -12.55
N GLU A 241 8.75 16.06 -12.50
CA GLU A 241 9.74 17.10 -12.28
C GLU A 241 9.50 17.81 -10.95
N LYS A 242 10.53 18.46 -10.41
CA LYS A 242 10.42 19.29 -9.21
C LYS A 242 9.35 20.37 -9.40
N ASN A 243 8.45 20.49 -8.43
CA ASN A 243 7.46 21.56 -8.41
C ASN A 243 8.05 22.79 -7.74
N ALA A 244 8.37 23.81 -8.54
CA ALA A 244 8.95 25.07 -8.04
C ALA A 244 7.95 25.90 -7.21
N ASP A 245 6.64 25.67 -7.39
CA ASP A 245 5.58 26.36 -6.65
C ASP A 245 5.19 25.65 -5.35
N TYR A 246 5.81 24.51 -5.03
CA TYR A 246 5.60 23.80 -3.77
C TYR A 246 6.04 24.66 -2.58
N TRP A 247 5.26 24.72 -1.52
CA TRP A 247 5.52 25.60 -0.37
C TRP A 247 6.87 25.36 0.32
N ASP A 248 7.41 24.14 0.23
CA ASP A 248 8.70 23.73 0.81
C ASP A 248 9.72 23.35 -0.29
N ALA A 249 9.62 23.96 -1.48
CA ALA A 249 10.46 23.65 -2.64
C ALA A 249 11.97 23.76 -2.38
N ASP A 250 12.40 24.60 -1.45
CA ASP A 250 13.82 24.78 -1.12
C ASP A 250 14.45 23.52 -0.50
N LYS A 251 13.66 22.67 0.15
CA LYS A 251 14.11 21.40 0.71
C LYS A 251 14.20 20.29 -0.34
N VAL A 252 13.45 20.36 -1.42
CA VAL A 252 13.46 19.36 -2.49
C VAL A 252 14.75 19.48 -3.29
N LYS A 253 15.59 18.43 -3.26
CA LYS A 253 16.93 18.42 -3.90
C LYS A 253 16.97 17.69 -5.22
N LEU A 254 16.04 16.76 -5.46
CA LEU A 254 15.91 16.10 -6.76
C LEU A 254 15.38 17.05 -7.83
N SER A 255 15.82 16.88 -9.07
CA SER A 255 15.21 17.57 -10.23
C SER A 255 13.90 16.91 -10.66
N GLY A 256 13.68 15.65 -10.30
CA GLY A 256 12.50 14.87 -10.63
C GLY A 256 12.64 13.41 -10.26
N ILE A 257 11.59 12.64 -10.57
CA ILE A 257 11.53 11.19 -10.36
C ILE A 257 11.07 10.56 -11.67
N GLN A 258 11.73 9.47 -12.08
CA GLN A 258 11.27 8.61 -13.14
C GLN A 258 10.92 7.24 -12.56
N TYR A 259 9.65 6.88 -12.59
CA TYR A 259 9.20 5.53 -12.28
C TYR A 259 9.25 4.67 -13.54
N GLN A 260 9.77 3.45 -13.41
CA GLN A 260 9.83 2.46 -14.47
C GLN A 260 9.14 1.19 -14.04
N VAL A 261 8.13 0.74 -14.76
CA VAL A 261 7.42 -0.51 -14.54
C VAL A 261 8.27 -1.66 -15.04
N ILE A 262 8.86 -2.43 -14.16
CA ILE A 262 9.62 -3.64 -14.49
C ILE A 262 9.16 -4.76 -13.56
N LYS A 263 8.52 -5.78 -14.12
CA LYS A 263 7.89 -6.90 -13.39
C LYS A 263 8.82 -8.10 -13.20
N ASP A 264 9.82 -8.22 -14.07
CA ASP A 264 10.81 -9.29 -14.03
C ASP A 264 11.99 -8.88 -13.15
N SER A 265 12.30 -9.69 -12.14
CA SER A 265 13.34 -9.37 -11.15
C SER A 265 14.76 -9.44 -11.74
N GLN A 266 15.01 -10.29 -12.74
CA GLN A 266 16.32 -10.35 -13.41
C GLN A 266 16.53 -9.11 -14.27
N GLN A 267 15.50 -8.67 -15.00
CA GLN A 267 15.53 -7.42 -15.77
C GLN A 267 15.72 -6.21 -14.84
N THR A 268 15.03 -6.18 -13.71
CA THR A 268 15.18 -5.13 -12.68
C THR A 268 16.64 -5.03 -12.24
N MET A 269 17.26 -6.15 -11.89
CA MET A 269 18.63 -6.17 -11.42
C MET A 269 19.64 -5.78 -12.52
N LEU A 270 19.43 -6.22 -13.75
CA LEU A 270 20.25 -5.82 -14.88
C LEU A 270 20.17 -4.31 -15.12
N SER A 271 18.98 -3.73 -15.10
CA SER A 271 18.77 -2.27 -15.23
C SER A 271 19.43 -1.50 -14.09
N TYR A 272 19.37 -2.02 -12.87
CA TYR A 272 20.07 -1.43 -11.72
C TYR A 272 21.60 -1.46 -11.90
N GLN A 273 22.18 -2.60 -12.28
CA GLN A 273 23.61 -2.74 -12.51
C GLN A 273 24.12 -1.80 -13.64
N ASN A 274 23.34 -1.64 -14.69
CA ASN A 274 23.67 -0.75 -15.81
C ASN A 274 23.52 0.75 -15.49
N GLY A 275 22.94 1.12 -14.33
CA GLY A 275 22.67 2.50 -13.93
C GLY A 275 21.41 3.10 -14.55
N ASP A 276 20.52 2.27 -15.09
CA ASP A 276 19.21 2.67 -15.58
C ASP A 276 18.19 2.81 -14.44
N LEU A 277 18.51 2.28 -13.24
CA LEU A 277 17.76 2.42 -11.99
C LEU A 277 18.68 2.85 -10.86
N ASP A 278 18.13 3.64 -9.94
CA ASP A 278 18.76 4.02 -8.65
C ASP A 278 18.19 3.23 -7.49
N VAL A 279 16.93 2.80 -7.61
CA VAL A 279 16.20 2.01 -6.61
C VAL A 279 15.55 0.82 -7.30
N ALA A 280 15.83 -0.38 -6.80
CA ALA A 280 15.34 -1.64 -7.35
C ALA A 280 14.93 -2.60 -6.22
N THR A 281 13.79 -3.26 -6.37
CA THR A 281 13.32 -4.29 -5.44
C THR A 281 13.81 -5.67 -5.90
N LEU A 282 14.34 -6.46 -4.99
CA LEU A 282 14.83 -7.82 -5.22
C LEU A 282 13.83 -8.85 -4.73
N SER A 283 13.88 -10.04 -5.32
CA SER A 283 13.10 -11.20 -4.85
C SER A 283 13.90 -12.50 -4.98
N GLY A 284 13.55 -13.49 -4.15
CA GLY A 284 14.07 -14.86 -4.26
C GLY A 284 15.60 -14.97 -4.20
N GLU A 285 16.18 -15.68 -5.17
CA GLU A 285 17.62 -15.96 -5.22
C GLU A 285 18.51 -14.71 -5.36
N GLN A 286 17.98 -13.61 -5.87
CA GLN A 286 18.74 -12.36 -5.98
C GLN A 286 19.05 -11.75 -4.62
N VAL A 287 18.16 -11.89 -3.65
CA VAL A 287 18.42 -11.42 -2.28
C VAL A 287 19.65 -12.09 -1.71
N GLU A 288 19.76 -13.41 -1.86
CA GLU A 288 20.90 -14.18 -1.39
C GLU A 288 22.22 -13.74 -2.07
N GLN A 289 22.16 -13.40 -3.36
CA GLN A 289 23.31 -12.93 -4.13
C GLN A 289 23.80 -11.54 -3.69
N PHE A 290 22.87 -10.64 -3.34
CA PHE A 290 23.18 -9.22 -3.09
C PHE A 290 23.09 -8.79 -1.62
N GLN A 291 22.67 -9.65 -0.68
CA GLN A 291 22.50 -9.29 0.73
C GLN A 291 23.78 -8.77 1.41
N ALA A 292 24.96 -9.09 0.89
CA ALA A 292 26.23 -8.58 1.40
C ALA A 292 26.68 -7.27 0.72
N ASP A 293 25.96 -6.79 -0.30
CA ASP A 293 26.29 -5.54 -0.99
C ASP A 293 25.95 -4.33 -0.09
N PRO A 294 26.84 -3.32 0.03
CA PRO A 294 26.57 -2.11 0.79
C PRO A 294 25.34 -1.32 0.33
N GLU A 295 24.91 -1.51 -0.92
CA GLU A 295 23.71 -0.89 -1.51
C GLU A 295 22.42 -1.64 -1.15
N PHE A 296 22.53 -2.85 -0.58
CA PHE A 296 21.39 -3.65 -0.15
C PHE A 296 20.79 -3.13 1.17
N LYS A 297 19.46 -3.09 1.23
CA LYS A 297 18.68 -2.75 2.42
C LYS A 297 17.52 -3.71 2.59
N ASN A 298 17.28 -4.13 3.84
CA ASN A 298 16.04 -4.78 4.24
C ASN A 298 15.11 -3.75 4.87
N ILE A 299 13.94 -3.57 4.30
CA ILE A 299 12.92 -2.63 4.76
C ILE A 299 11.72 -3.45 5.23
N MET A 300 11.41 -3.39 6.52
CA MET A 300 10.22 -4.03 7.06
C MET A 300 8.97 -3.23 6.65
N SER A 301 7.97 -3.93 6.11
CA SER A 301 6.66 -3.34 5.84
C SER A 301 5.64 -3.74 6.90
N GLY A 302 4.52 -3.05 6.96
CA GLY A 302 3.42 -3.40 7.85
C GLY A 302 2.57 -4.56 7.35
N TYR A 303 2.78 -5.13 6.17
CA TYR A 303 1.93 -6.20 5.64
C TYR A 303 2.07 -7.50 6.40
N LEU A 304 0.94 -8.01 6.91
CA LEU A 304 0.84 -9.35 7.49
C LEU A 304 0.21 -10.30 6.47
N TRP A 305 0.90 -11.39 6.17
CA TRP A 305 0.37 -12.52 5.42
C TRP A 305 -0.19 -13.58 6.35
N TYR A 306 -1.39 -14.06 6.04
CA TYR A 306 -2.08 -15.06 6.84
C TYR A 306 -2.98 -15.95 5.98
N ILE A 307 -3.35 -17.11 6.51
CA ILE A 307 -4.38 -17.96 5.93
C ILE A 307 -5.70 -17.59 6.62
N ALA A 308 -6.67 -17.11 5.85
CA ALA A 308 -8.06 -16.99 6.26
C ALA A 308 -8.75 -18.35 6.17
N SER A 309 -9.60 -18.67 7.14
CA SER A 309 -10.39 -19.90 7.19
C SER A 309 -11.87 -19.55 7.18
N ASN A 310 -12.62 -20.09 6.20
CA ASN A 310 -14.06 -19.87 6.12
C ASN A 310 -14.81 -20.76 7.10
N LYS A 311 -15.29 -20.21 8.19
CA LYS A 311 -15.99 -20.93 9.28
C LYS A 311 -17.38 -21.42 8.88
N LYS A 312 -17.88 -21.03 7.71
CA LYS A 312 -19.11 -21.60 7.11
C LYS A 312 -18.87 -22.96 6.45
N VAL A 313 -17.60 -23.32 6.23
CA VAL A 313 -17.21 -24.60 5.64
C VAL A 313 -17.07 -25.65 6.73
N ALA A 314 -17.65 -26.80 6.50
CA ALA A 314 -17.71 -27.89 7.47
C ALA A 314 -16.32 -28.34 7.96
N GLY A 315 -16.10 -28.22 9.26
CA GLY A 315 -14.86 -28.53 9.95
C GLY A 315 -13.98 -27.31 10.18
N LEU A 316 -14.00 -26.26 9.33
CA LEU A 316 -13.24 -25.03 9.55
C LEU A 316 -13.87 -24.11 10.63
N ASP A 317 -15.06 -24.40 11.09
CA ASP A 317 -15.67 -23.85 12.32
C ASP A 317 -15.04 -24.41 13.61
N ASN A 318 -14.35 -25.56 13.52
CA ASN A 318 -13.68 -26.17 14.66
C ASN A 318 -12.35 -25.49 14.97
N GLU A 319 -12.21 -24.93 16.17
CA GLU A 319 -11.03 -24.22 16.65
C GLU A 319 -9.78 -25.11 16.67
N ASN A 320 -9.92 -26.38 17.10
CA ASN A 320 -8.78 -27.30 17.16
C ASN A 320 -8.23 -27.61 15.76
N LEU A 321 -9.09 -27.69 14.73
CA LEU A 321 -8.64 -27.88 13.36
C LEU A 321 -7.87 -26.68 12.82
N ARG A 322 -8.34 -25.46 13.07
CA ARG A 322 -7.63 -24.23 12.68
C ARG A 322 -6.28 -24.10 13.40
N LYS A 323 -6.22 -24.40 14.70
CA LYS A 323 -4.96 -24.44 15.45
C LYS A 323 -4.00 -25.48 14.90
N ALA A 324 -4.49 -26.69 14.59
CA ALA A 324 -3.68 -27.71 13.97
C ALA A 324 -3.05 -27.24 12.66
N ILE A 325 -3.83 -26.62 11.79
CA ILE A 325 -3.34 -26.04 10.53
C ILE A 325 -2.26 -24.98 10.83
N SER A 326 -2.51 -24.03 11.73
CA SER A 326 -1.61 -22.90 11.98
C SER A 326 -0.25 -23.31 12.58
N LEU A 327 -0.23 -24.37 13.42
CA LEU A 327 1.00 -24.83 14.08
C LEU A 327 1.80 -25.83 13.26
N SER A 328 1.23 -26.36 12.15
CA SER A 328 1.80 -27.49 11.40
C SER A 328 2.90 -27.14 10.42
N TYR A 329 3.01 -25.89 9.97
CA TYR A 329 4.02 -25.45 8.99
C TYR A 329 5.10 -24.60 9.62
N ASP A 330 6.33 -24.74 9.10
CA ASP A 330 7.53 -24.07 9.60
C ASP A 330 7.61 -22.63 9.03
N LYS A 331 7.17 -21.67 9.84
CA LYS A 331 7.18 -20.24 9.50
C LYS A 331 8.60 -19.66 9.38
N GLU A 332 9.55 -20.18 10.16
CA GLU A 332 10.95 -19.79 10.08
C GLU A 332 11.56 -20.22 8.74
N ALA A 333 11.25 -21.45 8.29
CA ALA A 333 11.69 -21.94 6.98
C ALA A 333 11.09 -21.14 5.82
N ILE A 334 9.84 -20.68 5.95
CA ILE A 334 9.22 -19.80 4.93
C ILE A 334 10.04 -18.54 4.72
N VAL A 335 10.36 -17.82 5.79
CA VAL A 335 11.06 -16.52 5.67
C VAL A 335 12.52 -16.68 5.28
N ASN A 336 13.21 -17.71 5.82
CA ASN A 336 14.65 -17.88 5.62
C ASN A 336 15.03 -18.68 4.36
N ASN A 337 14.15 -19.58 3.89
CA ASN A 337 14.50 -20.49 2.78
C ASN A 337 13.65 -20.24 1.51
N ILE A 338 12.43 -19.70 1.65
CA ILE A 338 11.54 -19.47 0.51
C ILE A 338 11.57 -17.99 0.10
N LEU A 339 11.30 -17.06 1.02
CA LEU A 339 11.19 -15.62 0.72
C LEU A 339 12.56 -14.96 0.64
N LYS A 340 13.40 -15.10 1.68
CA LYS A 340 14.76 -14.53 1.77
C LYS A 340 14.84 -13.02 1.56
N ASP A 341 13.73 -12.30 1.77
CA ASP A 341 13.54 -10.88 1.43
C ASP A 341 13.52 -9.96 2.65
N GLY A 342 13.94 -10.46 3.81
CA GLY A 342 13.90 -9.75 5.08
C GLY A 342 12.56 -9.87 5.81
N SER A 343 11.60 -10.63 5.28
CA SER A 343 10.38 -11.02 5.99
C SER A 343 10.71 -11.72 7.31
N ILE A 344 9.86 -11.53 8.30
CA ILE A 344 9.96 -12.23 9.60
C ILE A 344 8.75 -13.13 9.80
N LYS A 345 8.96 -14.26 10.50
CA LYS A 345 7.83 -15.12 10.86
C LYS A 345 6.79 -14.37 11.69
N ALA A 346 5.52 -14.62 11.45
CA ALA A 346 4.45 -14.03 12.25
C ALA A 346 3.79 -15.09 13.14
N ASP A 347 3.83 -14.81 14.45
CA ASP A 347 3.12 -15.54 15.49
C ASP A 347 2.09 -14.61 16.17
N PHE A 348 1.57 -13.63 15.43
CA PHE A 348 0.78 -12.49 15.89
C PHE A 348 -0.17 -12.01 14.78
N LEU A 349 -1.12 -11.12 15.13
CA LEU A 349 -2.00 -10.43 14.19
C LEU A 349 -1.49 -9.02 13.87
N VAL A 350 -1.13 -8.24 14.90
CA VAL A 350 -0.67 -6.87 14.74
C VAL A 350 0.83 -6.84 14.52
N PRO A 351 1.33 -6.34 13.36
CA PRO A 351 2.74 -6.30 13.03
C PRO A 351 3.61 -5.46 13.98
N THR A 352 4.90 -5.77 14.03
CA THR A 352 5.89 -4.85 14.62
C THR A 352 6.09 -3.61 13.76
N LEU A 353 6.57 -2.52 14.35
CA LEU A 353 6.77 -1.21 13.71
C LEU A 353 5.48 -0.58 13.14
N LEU A 354 4.31 -1.01 13.65
CA LEU A 354 3.03 -0.44 13.26
C LEU A 354 2.66 0.78 14.09
N ALA A 355 2.77 0.65 15.40
CA ALA A 355 2.30 1.70 16.32
C ALA A 355 3.08 1.67 17.63
N THR A 356 3.32 2.88 18.15
CA THR A 356 3.97 3.12 19.44
C THR A 356 2.92 3.41 20.51
N GLY A 357 3.02 2.72 21.63
CA GLY A 357 2.11 2.87 22.75
C GLY A 357 2.36 4.10 23.62
N PRO A 358 1.49 4.35 24.62
CA PRO A 358 1.65 5.49 25.54
C PRO A 358 2.96 5.46 26.33
N ASP A 359 3.57 4.29 26.48
CA ASP A 359 4.86 4.09 27.15
C ASP A 359 6.07 4.25 26.21
N GLY A 360 5.85 4.64 24.96
CA GLY A 360 6.88 4.82 23.93
C GLY A 360 7.43 3.52 23.34
N LYS A 361 6.75 2.38 23.56
CA LYS A 361 7.17 1.07 23.04
C LYS A 361 6.29 0.60 21.90
N ASP A 362 6.85 -0.30 21.07
CA ASP A 362 6.10 -0.97 20.01
C ASP A 362 4.95 -1.81 20.59
N PHE A 363 3.88 -1.99 19.82
CA PHE A 363 2.74 -2.81 20.24
C PHE A 363 3.15 -4.25 20.57
N ARG A 364 4.16 -4.79 19.86
CA ARG A 364 4.69 -6.13 20.12
C ARG A 364 5.52 -6.23 21.38
N ASP A 365 6.01 -5.13 21.95
CA ASP A 365 6.81 -5.17 23.16
C ASP A 365 5.97 -5.64 24.35
N GLY A 366 6.39 -6.75 24.95
CA GLY A 366 5.70 -7.36 26.09
C GLY A 366 4.38 -8.06 25.75
N THR A 367 4.09 -8.29 24.45
CA THR A 367 2.98 -9.16 24.04
C THR A 367 3.44 -10.61 23.88
N ASP A 368 2.48 -11.55 24.07
CA ASP A 368 2.74 -12.97 23.85
C ASP A 368 2.95 -13.28 22.36
N THR A 369 3.63 -14.40 22.09
CA THR A 369 3.56 -15.12 20.84
C THR A 369 2.43 -16.13 20.91
N TYR A 370 1.60 -16.25 19.87
CA TYR A 370 0.38 -17.03 19.96
C TYR A 370 0.47 -18.39 19.26
N LEU A 371 0.46 -18.36 17.94
CA LEU A 371 0.36 -19.55 17.08
C LEU A 371 1.72 -19.91 16.48
N SER A 372 2.76 -20.02 17.33
CA SER A 372 4.10 -20.41 16.89
C SER A 372 4.13 -21.84 16.35
N THR A 373 5.00 -22.11 15.38
CA THR A 373 5.19 -23.45 14.83
C THR A 373 5.49 -24.48 15.94
N ASP A 374 4.64 -25.50 16.03
CA ASP A 374 4.80 -26.64 16.97
C ASP A 374 4.09 -27.87 16.37
N LYS A 375 4.84 -28.66 15.62
CA LYS A 375 4.31 -29.81 14.89
C LYS A 375 3.72 -30.89 15.80
N ALA A 376 4.27 -31.08 17.02
CA ALA A 376 3.75 -32.03 17.99
C ALA A 376 2.39 -31.60 18.52
N LYS A 377 2.27 -30.32 18.91
CA LYS A 377 1.02 -29.74 19.39
C LYS A 377 -0.01 -29.62 18.26
N ALA A 378 0.42 -29.37 17.02
CA ALA A 378 -0.44 -29.41 15.86
C ALA A 378 -1.14 -30.77 15.70
N LEU A 379 -0.40 -31.86 15.86
CA LEU A 379 -0.96 -33.21 15.79
C LEU A 379 -1.94 -33.50 16.96
N GLU A 380 -1.65 -33.04 18.17
CA GLU A 380 -2.58 -33.15 19.30
C GLU A 380 -3.91 -32.44 19.03
N TYR A 381 -3.87 -31.21 18.48
CA TYR A 381 -5.08 -30.47 18.09
C TYR A 381 -5.80 -31.15 16.93
N TYR A 382 -5.07 -31.71 15.99
CA TYR A 382 -5.65 -32.44 14.86
C TYR A 382 -6.42 -33.69 15.32
N ASP A 383 -5.86 -34.45 16.27
CA ASP A 383 -6.53 -35.64 16.83
C ASP A 383 -7.77 -35.28 17.64
N LYS A 384 -7.75 -34.14 18.37
CA LYS A 384 -8.95 -33.60 19.02
C LYS A 384 -10.01 -33.24 17.98
N ALA A 385 -9.64 -32.50 16.94
CA ALA A 385 -10.56 -32.12 15.86
C ALA A 385 -11.19 -33.32 15.17
N LYS A 386 -10.39 -34.36 14.85
CA LYS A 386 -10.92 -35.62 14.30
C LYS A 386 -11.97 -36.24 15.21
N THR A 387 -11.69 -36.28 16.51
CA THR A 387 -12.61 -36.84 17.51
C THR A 387 -13.90 -36.03 17.61
N GLU A 388 -13.81 -34.71 17.70
CA GLU A 388 -14.95 -33.80 17.82
C GLU A 388 -15.84 -33.80 16.58
N LEU A 389 -15.22 -33.88 15.39
CA LEU A 389 -15.92 -33.85 14.10
C LEU A 389 -16.34 -35.22 13.60
N GLY A 390 -15.88 -36.32 14.24
CA GLY A 390 -16.16 -37.68 13.83
C GLY A 390 -15.60 -38.02 12.42
N LYS A 391 -14.44 -37.45 12.07
CA LYS A 391 -13.79 -37.61 10.76
C LYS A 391 -12.30 -37.96 10.92
N ASP A 392 -11.79 -38.84 10.08
CA ASP A 392 -10.38 -39.24 10.07
C ASP A 392 -9.53 -38.45 9.07
N SER A 393 -10.16 -37.74 8.15
CA SER A 393 -9.48 -36.98 7.09
C SER A 393 -10.25 -35.74 6.69
N PHE A 394 -9.52 -34.77 6.15
CA PHE A 394 -10.05 -33.50 5.65
C PHE A 394 -9.39 -33.14 4.33
N GLU A 395 -10.15 -32.52 3.44
CA GLU A 395 -9.65 -31.98 2.18
C GLU A 395 -10.20 -30.57 1.99
N TYR A 396 -9.31 -29.61 1.71
CA TYR A 396 -9.67 -28.20 1.50
C TYR A 396 -8.89 -27.62 0.32
N THR A 397 -9.47 -26.60 -0.31
CA THR A 397 -8.83 -25.79 -1.35
C THR A 397 -8.37 -24.47 -0.75
N MET A 398 -7.10 -24.13 -0.98
CA MET A 398 -6.51 -22.84 -0.58
C MET A 398 -6.41 -21.93 -1.80
N LEU A 399 -7.15 -20.83 -1.79
CA LEU A 399 -7.05 -19.77 -2.80
C LEU A 399 -5.77 -18.95 -2.55
N ILE A 400 -5.03 -18.68 -3.62
CA ILE A 400 -3.84 -17.84 -3.58
C ILE A 400 -3.85 -16.83 -4.74
N ASP A 401 -3.05 -15.77 -4.67
CA ASP A 401 -2.80 -14.94 -5.85
C ASP A 401 -1.73 -15.54 -6.77
N ASP A 402 -1.59 -14.98 -7.98
CA ASP A 402 -0.71 -15.47 -9.02
C ASP A 402 0.74 -14.97 -8.91
N ALA A 403 1.09 -14.29 -7.82
CA ALA A 403 2.47 -13.89 -7.54
C ALA A 403 3.35 -15.12 -7.25
N GLU A 404 4.53 -15.16 -7.81
CA GLU A 404 5.47 -16.28 -7.66
C GLU A 404 5.79 -16.57 -6.17
N SER A 405 6.02 -15.53 -5.37
CA SER A 405 6.26 -15.67 -3.93
C SER A 405 5.09 -16.32 -3.20
N ALA A 406 3.85 -15.93 -3.52
CA ALA A 406 2.65 -16.53 -2.93
C ALA A 406 2.49 -18.00 -3.31
N GLN A 407 2.80 -18.35 -4.57
CA GLN A 407 2.78 -19.74 -5.03
C GLN A 407 3.81 -20.60 -4.31
N ASN A 408 5.05 -20.13 -4.18
CA ASN A 408 6.13 -20.84 -3.50
C ASN A 408 5.82 -21.05 -2.00
N VAL A 409 5.32 -20.02 -1.33
CA VAL A 409 4.88 -20.12 0.08
C VAL A 409 3.72 -21.10 0.24
N ALA A 410 2.70 -21.03 -0.63
CA ALA A 410 1.55 -21.92 -0.57
C ALA A 410 1.92 -23.39 -0.81
N GLN A 411 2.81 -23.68 -1.76
CA GLN A 411 3.31 -25.03 -2.01
C GLN A 411 4.09 -25.59 -0.82
N PHE A 412 4.92 -24.75 -0.18
CA PHE A 412 5.62 -25.14 1.03
C PHE A 412 4.64 -25.46 2.18
N ILE A 413 3.68 -24.57 2.43
CA ILE A 413 2.63 -24.77 3.46
C ILE A 413 1.82 -26.03 3.17
N GLN A 414 1.42 -26.27 1.94
CA GLN A 414 0.71 -27.49 1.52
C GLN A 414 1.50 -28.75 1.87
N ALA A 415 2.79 -28.78 1.53
CA ALA A 415 3.64 -29.93 1.80
C ALA A 415 3.82 -30.18 3.30
N GLU A 416 4.03 -29.14 4.09
CA GLU A 416 4.18 -29.21 5.54
C GLU A 416 2.89 -29.67 6.23
N ILE A 417 1.72 -29.10 5.88
CA ILE A 417 0.42 -29.51 6.42
C ILE A 417 0.17 -31.00 6.14
N GLN A 418 0.33 -31.43 4.90
CA GLN A 418 0.07 -32.83 4.51
C GLN A 418 1.04 -33.82 5.16
N THR A 419 2.27 -33.38 5.43
CA THR A 419 3.28 -34.20 6.11
C THR A 419 3.00 -34.32 7.61
N ASN A 420 2.65 -33.21 8.26
CA ASN A 420 2.53 -33.16 9.72
C ASN A 420 1.11 -33.49 10.24
N LEU A 421 0.07 -33.46 9.39
CA LEU A 421 -1.32 -33.79 9.72
C LEU A 421 -1.82 -34.94 8.83
N PRO A 422 -1.53 -36.21 9.19
CA PRO A 422 -1.89 -37.37 8.37
C PRO A 422 -3.41 -37.45 8.09
N GLY A 423 -3.78 -37.52 6.79
CA GLY A 423 -5.17 -37.49 6.35
C GLY A 423 -5.69 -36.09 5.98
N MET A 424 -4.90 -35.03 6.18
CA MET A 424 -5.18 -33.71 5.63
C MET A 424 -4.68 -33.61 4.19
N LYS A 425 -5.52 -33.04 3.32
CA LYS A 425 -5.16 -32.73 1.93
C LYS A 425 -5.49 -31.26 1.65
N ILE A 426 -4.54 -30.53 1.09
CA ILE A 426 -4.71 -29.16 0.64
C ILE A 426 -4.54 -29.13 -0.88
N ASN A 427 -5.51 -28.59 -1.60
CA ASN A 427 -5.41 -28.27 -3.00
C ASN A 427 -5.13 -26.76 -3.14
N ILE A 428 -4.34 -26.35 -4.12
CA ILE A 428 -4.05 -24.93 -4.38
C ILE A 428 -4.82 -24.49 -5.62
N GLU A 429 -5.53 -23.38 -5.51
CA GLU A 429 -6.18 -22.70 -6.62
C GLU A 429 -5.61 -21.29 -6.77
N THR A 430 -4.95 -21.02 -7.91
CA THR A 430 -4.29 -19.75 -8.21
C THR A 430 -5.21 -18.85 -9.01
N LEU A 431 -5.38 -17.60 -8.57
CA LEU A 431 -6.23 -16.59 -9.19
C LEU A 431 -5.52 -15.24 -9.28
N PRO A 432 -5.85 -14.39 -10.26
CA PRO A 432 -5.47 -12.98 -10.20
C PRO A 432 -5.93 -12.34 -8.88
N LYS A 433 -5.11 -11.47 -8.29
CA LYS A 433 -5.35 -10.84 -6.98
C LYS A 433 -6.79 -10.31 -6.82
N LYS A 434 -7.31 -9.60 -7.84
CA LYS A 434 -8.67 -9.06 -7.82
C LYS A 434 -9.73 -10.16 -7.65
N ASN A 435 -9.65 -11.21 -8.46
CA ASN A 435 -10.62 -12.32 -8.44
C ASN A 435 -10.56 -13.06 -7.10
N ARG A 436 -9.35 -13.27 -6.54
CA ARG A 436 -9.21 -13.88 -5.22
C ARG A 436 -9.88 -13.04 -4.13
N LEU A 437 -9.69 -11.72 -4.13
CA LEU A 437 -10.31 -10.81 -3.15
C LEU A 437 -11.84 -10.80 -3.29
N GLU A 438 -12.38 -10.81 -4.52
CA GLU A 438 -13.81 -10.90 -4.76
C GLU A 438 -14.41 -12.18 -4.16
N ARG A 439 -13.74 -13.34 -4.36
CA ARG A 439 -14.18 -14.60 -3.77
C ARG A 439 -14.09 -14.62 -2.25
N LEU A 440 -13.02 -14.08 -1.66
CA LEU A 440 -12.90 -13.96 -0.21
C LEU A 440 -14.03 -13.12 0.40
N ARG A 441 -14.36 -11.98 -0.21
CA ARG A 441 -15.46 -11.09 0.23
C ARG A 441 -16.85 -11.72 0.06
N ALA A 442 -17.00 -12.59 -0.93
CA ALA A 442 -18.24 -13.33 -1.19
C ALA A 442 -18.39 -14.59 -0.34
N ASP A 443 -17.43 -14.89 0.57
CA ASP A 443 -17.34 -16.16 1.31
C ASP A 443 -17.29 -17.41 0.41
N ASP A 444 -16.86 -17.25 -0.86
CA ASP A 444 -16.71 -18.33 -1.84
C ASP A 444 -15.29 -18.90 -1.80
N PHE A 445 -14.89 -19.43 -0.66
CA PHE A 445 -13.58 -20.05 -0.44
C PHE A 445 -13.64 -21.00 0.77
N GLU A 446 -12.63 -21.86 0.90
CA GLU A 446 -12.43 -22.71 2.08
C GLU A 446 -11.26 -22.17 2.92
N LEU A 447 -10.04 -22.14 2.35
CA LEU A 447 -8.87 -21.45 2.88
C LEU A 447 -8.42 -20.38 1.89
N GLY A 448 -7.81 -19.30 2.37
CA GLY A 448 -7.27 -18.25 1.50
C GLY A 448 -5.97 -17.69 2.02
N LEU A 449 -4.85 -17.86 1.30
CA LEU A 449 -3.60 -17.15 1.60
C LEU A 449 -3.74 -15.71 1.12
N THR A 450 -3.75 -14.79 2.06
CA THR A 450 -4.00 -13.37 1.82
C THR A 450 -3.14 -12.49 2.72
N ARG A 451 -3.18 -11.18 2.49
CA ARG A 451 -2.48 -10.21 3.32
C ARG A 451 -3.34 -9.00 3.62
N TRP A 452 -3.02 -8.34 4.71
CA TRP A 452 -3.49 -7.00 5.02
C TRP A 452 -2.31 -6.05 5.20
N GLY A 453 -2.44 -4.82 4.72
CA GLY A 453 -1.51 -3.73 4.97
C GLY A 453 -2.21 -2.64 5.78
N PRO A 454 -1.51 -1.97 6.69
CA PRO A 454 -2.13 -0.98 7.56
C PRO A 454 -2.38 0.34 6.82
N ASP A 455 -3.58 0.89 6.98
CA ASP A 455 -3.95 2.18 6.40
C ASP A 455 -3.52 3.36 7.30
N TYR A 456 -3.37 3.11 8.60
CA TYR A 456 -2.97 4.11 9.60
C TYR A 456 -2.19 3.49 10.76
N ALA A 457 -1.40 4.32 11.46
CA ALA A 457 -0.47 3.90 12.52
C ALA A 457 -1.19 3.64 13.85
N ASP A 458 -2.07 2.65 13.88
CA ASP A 458 -2.76 2.19 15.09
C ASP A 458 -3.13 0.71 14.97
N PRO A 459 -3.05 -0.10 16.06
CA PRO A 459 -3.43 -1.52 16.04
C PRO A 459 -4.86 -1.76 15.55
N MET A 460 -5.74 -0.77 15.66
CA MET A 460 -7.13 -0.84 15.21
C MET A 460 -7.25 -1.20 13.73
N THR A 461 -6.30 -0.80 12.87
CA THR A 461 -6.30 -1.13 11.43
C THR A 461 -6.31 -2.65 11.17
N TYR A 462 -5.79 -3.45 12.10
CA TYR A 462 -5.83 -4.92 12.08
C TYR A 462 -6.98 -5.50 12.88
N LEU A 463 -7.37 -4.84 13.97
CA LEU A 463 -8.36 -5.38 14.89
C LEU A 463 -9.79 -5.08 14.46
N ASP A 464 -10.04 -3.94 13.82
CA ASP A 464 -11.38 -3.57 13.32
C ASP A 464 -11.90 -4.52 12.23
N MET A 465 -11.01 -5.23 11.56
CA MET A 465 -11.36 -6.20 10.51
C MET A 465 -12.25 -7.33 11.01
N TRP A 466 -12.12 -7.75 12.27
CA TRP A 466 -12.73 -8.97 12.81
C TRP A 466 -14.05 -8.74 13.54
N ILE A 467 -14.59 -7.52 13.51
CA ILE A 467 -15.94 -7.22 14.01
C ILE A 467 -16.96 -8.04 13.20
N THR A 468 -17.98 -8.53 13.89
CA THR A 468 -19.08 -9.26 13.24
C THR A 468 -19.69 -8.44 12.11
N GLY A 469 -19.74 -9.03 10.91
CA GLY A 469 -20.29 -8.39 9.72
C GLY A 469 -19.36 -7.41 8.98
N SER A 470 -18.12 -7.22 9.43
CA SER A 470 -17.12 -6.44 8.67
C SER A 470 -16.83 -7.09 7.32
N PRO A 471 -16.76 -6.33 6.22
CA PRO A 471 -16.48 -6.86 4.88
C PRO A 471 -15.08 -7.48 4.74
N ASN A 472 -14.17 -7.18 5.67
CA ASN A 472 -12.82 -7.74 5.72
C ASN A 472 -12.70 -8.94 6.67
N ASN A 473 -13.80 -9.29 7.39
CA ASN A 473 -13.87 -10.47 8.25
C ASN A 473 -14.13 -11.72 7.39
N TYR A 474 -13.13 -12.10 6.61
CA TYR A 474 -13.22 -13.27 5.75
C TYR A 474 -13.44 -14.54 6.58
N GLY A 475 -14.52 -15.27 6.25
CA GLY A 475 -14.88 -16.48 6.97
C GLY A 475 -15.84 -16.26 8.15
N ALA A 476 -16.41 -15.07 8.30
CA ALA A 476 -17.56 -14.74 9.14
C ALA A 476 -17.41 -15.14 10.63
N TRP A 477 -16.25 -14.87 11.23
CA TRP A 477 -16.08 -14.99 12.68
C TRP A 477 -16.99 -14.00 13.41
N SER A 478 -17.51 -14.39 14.59
CA SER A 478 -18.39 -13.56 15.39
C SER A 478 -18.14 -13.80 16.88
N ASN A 479 -17.90 -12.71 17.61
CA ASN A 479 -17.73 -12.73 19.05
C ASN A 479 -18.20 -11.40 19.65
N THR A 480 -19.29 -11.45 20.42
CA THR A 480 -19.94 -10.26 20.98
C THR A 480 -19.09 -9.53 22.03
N GLU A 481 -18.22 -10.25 22.77
CA GLU A 481 -17.26 -9.63 23.69
C GLU A 481 -16.20 -8.86 22.91
N TYR A 482 -15.69 -9.44 21.84
CA TYR A 482 -14.76 -8.79 20.92
C TYR A 482 -15.36 -7.53 20.30
N ASP A 483 -16.57 -7.66 19.74
CA ASP A 483 -17.26 -6.52 19.10
C ASP A 483 -17.42 -5.36 20.09
N SER A 484 -17.85 -5.67 21.33
CA SER A 484 -18.03 -4.66 22.39
C SER A 484 -16.71 -4.01 22.78
N LEU A 485 -15.63 -4.80 22.87
CA LEU A 485 -14.29 -4.31 23.22
C LEU A 485 -13.74 -3.37 22.17
N ILE A 486 -13.83 -3.77 20.89
CA ILE A 486 -13.37 -2.94 19.75
C ILE A 486 -14.20 -1.65 19.66
N GLN A 487 -15.53 -1.72 19.79
CA GLN A 487 -16.37 -0.51 19.77
C GLN A 487 -16.01 0.44 20.92
N SER A 488 -15.75 -0.07 22.12
CA SER A 488 -15.33 0.75 23.26
C SER A 488 -13.96 1.40 23.03
N ALA A 489 -13.02 0.69 22.42
CA ALA A 489 -11.68 1.20 22.11
C ALA A 489 -11.66 2.17 20.91
N LYS A 490 -12.60 2.03 19.98
CA LYS A 490 -12.70 2.85 18.76
C LYS A 490 -13.44 4.16 18.97
N LYS A 491 -14.62 4.12 19.60
CA LYS A 491 -15.57 5.25 19.74
C LYS A 491 -16.20 5.36 21.14
N GLY A 492 -15.85 4.50 22.09
CA GLY A 492 -16.49 4.41 23.39
C GLY A 492 -15.65 4.96 24.52
N GLU A 493 -15.88 4.43 25.72
CA GLU A 493 -15.26 4.90 26.98
C GLU A 493 -13.72 4.83 26.97
N LEU A 494 -13.14 3.88 26.22
CA LEU A 494 -11.69 3.69 26.16
C LEU A 494 -11.01 4.60 25.14
N ALA A 495 -11.74 5.20 24.20
CA ALA A 495 -11.16 5.98 23.10
C ALA A 495 -10.29 7.17 23.57
N LEU A 496 -10.59 7.74 24.73
CA LEU A 496 -9.85 8.87 25.32
C LEU A 496 -8.85 8.46 26.42
N ASP A 497 -8.84 7.18 26.86
CA ASP A 497 -7.91 6.66 27.85
C ASP A 497 -6.86 5.81 27.13
N SER A 498 -5.76 6.41 26.76
CA SER A 498 -4.74 5.78 25.92
C SER A 498 -4.16 4.49 26.52
N GLU A 499 -3.94 4.45 27.85
CA GLU A 499 -3.39 3.27 28.54
C GLU A 499 -4.40 2.11 28.54
N LYS A 500 -5.64 2.37 28.97
CA LYS A 500 -6.68 1.33 28.97
C LYS A 500 -7.07 0.88 27.57
N ARG A 501 -7.08 1.82 26.62
CA ARG A 501 -7.29 1.49 25.21
C ARG A 501 -6.21 0.53 24.71
N TRP A 502 -4.94 0.81 25.00
CA TRP A 502 -3.82 -0.02 24.57
C TRP A 502 -3.91 -1.44 25.11
N GLU A 503 -4.24 -1.60 26.39
CA GLU A 503 -4.49 -2.91 27.01
C GLU A 503 -5.71 -3.63 26.39
N ALA A 504 -6.77 -2.90 26.07
CA ALA A 504 -7.94 -3.46 25.40
C ALA A 504 -7.61 -3.97 24.00
N LEU A 505 -6.76 -3.26 23.24
CA LEU A 505 -6.29 -3.70 21.92
C LEU A 505 -5.43 -4.96 22.01
N LYS A 506 -4.54 -5.06 23.00
CA LYS A 506 -3.76 -6.30 23.27
C LYS A 506 -4.69 -7.47 23.61
N LYS A 507 -5.71 -7.24 24.45
CA LYS A 507 -6.73 -8.25 24.77
C LYS A 507 -7.50 -8.67 23.52
N ALA A 508 -7.87 -7.73 22.65
CA ALA A 508 -8.59 -8.03 21.41
C ALA A 508 -7.74 -8.89 20.46
N GLU A 509 -6.45 -8.57 20.29
CA GLU A 509 -5.54 -9.41 19.52
C GLU A 509 -5.51 -10.84 20.07
N LYS A 510 -5.35 -10.96 21.39
CA LYS A 510 -5.32 -12.28 22.05
C LYS A 510 -6.59 -13.10 21.76
N MET A 511 -7.77 -12.48 21.74
CA MET A 511 -9.03 -13.19 21.46
C MET A 511 -9.06 -13.75 20.03
N VAL A 512 -8.60 -12.98 19.03
CA VAL A 512 -8.51 -13.43 17.64
C VAL A 512 -7.51 -14.57 17.49
N MET A 513 -6.37 -14.48 18.17
CA MET A 513 -5.29 -15.45 18.06
C MET A 513 -5.59 -16.74 18.83
N ASP A 514 -6.20 -16.64 20.01
CA ASP A 514 -6.61 -17.80 20.82
C ASP A 514 -7.64 -18.68 20.11
N ASP A 515 -8.57 -18.07 19.34
CA ASP A 515 -9.57 -18.80 18.53
C ASP A 515 -9.02 -19.19 17.13
N ALA A 516 -7.76 -18.92 16.85
CA ALA A 516 -7.17 -19.13 15.52
C ALA A 516 -8.10 -18.63 14.41
N VAL A 517 -8.59 -17.38 14.54
CA VAL A 517 -9.44 -16.74 13.52
C VAL A 517 -8.71 -16.68 12.21
N ILE A 518 -7.40 -16.41 12.28
CA ILE A 518 -6.43 -16.52 11.19
C ILE A 518 -5.31 -17.48 11.55
N CYS A 519 -4.61 -17.98 10.54
CA CYS A 519 -3.32 -18.65 10.71
C CYS A 519 -2.23 -17.70 10.18
N PRO A 520 -1.51 -16.95 11.05
CA PRO A 520 -0.48 -16.03 10.60
C PRO A 520 0.70 -16.78 9.99
N VAL A 521 1.33 -16.19 8.98
CA VAL A 521 2.46 -16.79 8.26
C VAL A 521 3.72 -15.96 8.43
N TYR A 522 3.71 -14.72 7.91
CA TYR A 522 4.86 -13.82 8.02
C TYR A 522 4.45 -12.34 7.93
N GLN A 523 5.26 -11.48 8.55
CA GLN A 523 5.26 -10.05 8.27
C GLN A 523 6.24 -9.78 7.13
N GLN A 524 5.81 -9.06 6.12
CA GLN A 524 6.54 -8.86 4.88
C GLN A 524 7.72 -7.91 5.07
N GLY A 525 8.90 -8.35 4.65
CA GLY A 525 10.06 -7.52 4.37
C GLY A 525 10.17 -7.18 2.88
N ASN A 526 10.93 -6.16 2.56
CA ASN A 526 11.28 -5.79 1.19
C ASN A 526 12.80 -5.66 1.08
N ALA A 527 13.40 -6.49 0.24
CA ALA A 527 14.80 -6.39 -0.13
C ALA A 527 14.96 -5.35 -1.24
N VAL A 528 15.71 -4.29 -0.99
CA VAL A 528 15.85 -3.16 -1.91
C VAL A 528 17.32 -2.83 -2.14
N MET A 529 17.70 -2.64 -3.39
CA MET A 529 18.98 -2.03 -3.78
C MET A 529 18.81 -0.53 -3.94
N ILE A 530 19.68 0.25 -3.30
CA ILE A 530 19.70 1.72 -3.38
C ILE A 530 21.12 2.16 -3.69
N LYS A 531 21.32 2.91 -4.78
CA LYS A 531 22.65 3.42 -5.16
C LYS A 531 23.27 4.24 -4.04
N LYS A 532 24.59 4.08 -3.83
CA LYS A 532 25.37 4.75 -2.75
C LYS A 532 25.23 6.28 -2.72
N ASN A 533 25.01 6.88 -3.89
CA ASN A 533 24.86 8.32 -4.03
C ASN A 533 23.41 8.80 -3.77
N VAL A 534 22.49 7.90 -3.43
CA VAL A 534 21.10 8.20 -3.07
C VAL A 534 20.93 8.06 -1.55
N SER A 535 20.30 9.06 -0.93
CA SER A 535 19.99 9.07 0.50
C SER A 535 18.71 9.85 0.77
N GLY A 536 18.09 9.66 1.95
CA GLY A 536 16.89 10.40 2.36
C GLY A 536 15.60 9.88 1.71
N ILE A 537 15.56 8.65 1.20
CA ILE A 537 14.30 7.98 0.90
C ILE A 537 13.68 7.58 2.23
N GLU A 538 12.47 8.03 2.49
CA GLU A 538 11.69 7.66 3.67
C GLU A 538 10.89 6.40 3.36
N PHE A 539 10.96 5.42 4.28
CA PHE A 539 10.22 4.16 4.17
C PHE A 539 9.26 4.04 5.35
N HIS A 540 8.00 3.81 5.05
CA HIS A 540 6.98 3.66 6.08
C HIS A 540 6.37 2.25 6.04
N SER A 541 6.08 1.72 7.23
CA SER A 541 5.33 0.47 7.38
C SER A 541 3.83 0.66 7.18
N VAL A 542 3.35 1.91 7.17
CA VAL A 542 1.94 2.29 7.15
C VAL A 542 1.65 3.22 5.98
N GLY A 543 0.50 3.05 5.32
CA GLY A 543 0.01 3.95 4.28
C GLY A 543 0.92 3.99 3.06
N ILE A 544 1.62 5.10 2.87
CA ILE A 544 2.51 5.33 1.71
C ILE A 544 3.88 4.72 2.01
N ASN A 545 4.26 3.69 1.27
CA ASN A 545 5.47 2.91 1.56
C ASN A 545 6.77 3.67 1.35
N ARG A 546 6.85 4.58 0.36
CA ARG A 546 8.08 5.33 0.02
C ARG A 546 7.75 6.80 -0.23
N VAL A 547 8.51 7.71 0.38
CA VAL A 547 8.40 9.15 0.17
C VAL A 547 9.76 9.71 -0.23
N TYR A 548 9.79 10.59 -1.23
CA TYR A 548 11.01 11.07 -1.88
C TYR A 548 11.29 12.57 -1.68
N LYS A 549 10.44 13.28 -0.95
CA LYS A 549 10.53 14.73 -0.75
C LYS A 549 11.91 15.17 -0.25
N ASN A 550 12.47 14.40 0.68
CA ASN A 550 13.77 14.68 1.32
C ASN A 550 14.94 13.93 0.66
N THR A 551 14.69 13.22 -0.44
CA THR A 551 15.72 12.43 -1.12
C THR A 551 16.75 13.34 -1.81
N THR A 552 18.03 12.91 -1.70
CA THR A 552 19.16 13.52 -2.42
C THR A 552 19.86 12.47 -3.27
N LYS A 553 20.38 12.90 -4.42
CA LYS A 553 21.22 12.08 -5.30
C LYS A 553 22.43 12.91 -5.73
N ASN A 554 23.62 12.52 -5.22
CA ASN A 554 24.89 13.24 -5.43
C ASN A 554 25.67 12.71 -6.65
#